data_3176d2d33854df7d87ad9c2d2ff2def5
#
_entry.id   3176d2d33854df7d87ad9c2d2ff2def5
#
_cell.length_a   1.000
_cell.length_b   1.000
_cell.length_c   1.000
_cell.angle_alpha   90.00
_cell.angle_beta   90.00
_cell.angle_gamma   90.00
#
_symmetry.space_group_name_H-M   'P 1'
#
loop_
_entity.id
_entity.type
_entity.pdbx_description
1 polymer ?
#
loop_
_entity_poly.entity_id
_entity_poly.type
_entity_poly.pdbx_seq_one_letter_code
_entity_poly.pdbx_strand_id
1 'polypeptide(L)'
;FEGNQAFCGGFELNSPVQGGNFINVQPFNLASWKTSGFDIEASYQWQRPLGLPGSFTVRALGTHVREFLVDAGIAGVDRIDQAGANTGNTPDWKWLAIQTYDHDAFSITLQQRWFSDGVFGNQYVVCTTGCPASTGNHPTIDFNRMKGAFYFDVGGAIKVNDQASMFFKVDNLFDQDPEPSPQTN
;
A
#
# COMPACT_ATOMS: atom_id res chain seq x y z
N PHE A 1 1.89 4.83 27.58
CA PHE A 1 2.11 6.29 27.77
C PHE A 1 3.37 6.46 28.61
N GLU A 2 4.51 6.61 27.99
CA GLU A 2 5.82 6.67 28.64
C GLU A 2 6.10 8.04 29.26
N GLY A 3 5.15 8.56 30.04
CA GLY A 3 5.32 9.80 30.77
C GLY A 3 5.35 11.06 29.90
N ASN A 4 4.96 10.98 28.64
CA ASN A 4 4.89 12.14 27.75
C ASN A 4 3.72 13.04 28.14
N GLN A 5 4.01 14.13 28.85
CA GLN A 5 3.01 15.06 29.35
C GLN A 5 2.20 15.76 28.24
N ALA A 6 2.68 15.76 26.98
CA ALA A 6 1.95 16.33 25.86
C ALA A 6 0.58 15.66 25.64
N PHE A 7 0.45 14.38 25.99
CA PHE A 7 -0.84 13.68 25.90
C PHE A 7 -1.70 13.81 27.18
N CYS A 8 -1.12 14.22 28.30
CA CYS A 8 -1.88 14.37 29.55
C CYS A 8 -2.91 15.49 29.51
N GLY A 9 -2.70 16.51 28.69
CA GLY A 9 -3.65 17.62 28.51
C GLY A 9 -4.97 17.21 27.85
N GLY A 10 -5.02 16.02 27.22
CA GLY A 10 -6.26 15.46 26.63
C GLY A 10 -7.11 14.65 27.61
N PHE A 11 -6.62 14.42 28.84
CA PHE A 11 -7.36 13.68 29.87
C PHE A 11 -7.81 14.59 30.99
N GLU A 12 -9.11 14.63 31.24
CA GLU A 12 -9.70 15.31 32.38
C GLU A 12 -10.32 14.27 33.30
N LEU A 13 -9.64 14.00 34.42
CA LEU A 13 -10.11 13.04 35.42
C LEU A 13 -10.98 13.75 36.44
N ASN A 14 -12.17 13.18 36.75
CA ASN A 14 -13.12 13.72 37.73
C ASN A 14 -13.48 15.19 37.45
N SER A 15 -13.77 15.52 36.18
CA SER A 15 -14.14 16.88 35.81
C SER A 15 -15.30 17.39 36.62
N PRO A 16 -15.12 18.49 37.40
CA PRO A 16 -16.23 19.06 38.19
C PRO A 16 -17.31 19.68 37.29
N VAL A 17 -17.01 19.97 36.04
CA VAL A 17 -17.95 20.59 35.09
C VAL A 17 -18.79 19.54 34.38
N GLN A 18 -18.22 18.36 34.08
CA GLN A 18 -18.85 17.34 33.24
C GLN A 18 -19.22 16.07 34.03
N GLY A 19 -18.83 15.98 35.30
CA GLY A 19 -19.24 14.91 36.23
C GLY A 19 -18.65 13.53 35.94
N GLY A 20 -17.43 13.46 35.37
CA GLY A 20 -16.81 12.19 35.07
C GLY A 20 -15.40 12.33 34.47
N ASN A 21 -14.87 11.22 33.94
CA ASN A 21 -13.60 11.20 33.23
C ASN A 21 -13.84 11.46 31.74
N PHE A 22 -13.13 12.41 31.18
CA PHE A 22 -13.25 12.78 29.78
C PHE A 22 -11.92 12.63 29.06
N ILE A 23 -11.99 12.22 27.81
CA ILE A 23 -10.89 12.23 26.86
C ILE A 23 -11.23 13.28 25.81
N ASN A 24 -10.46 14.36 25.79
CA ASN A 24 -10.63 15.39 24.78
C ASN A 24 -9.83 14.98 23.53
N VAL A 25 -10.51 14.50 22.52
CA VAL A 25 -9.92 14.13 21.23
C VAL A 25 -9.91 15.34 20.33
N GLN A 26 -8.73 15.93 20.14
CA GLN A 26 -8.54 17.02 19.21
C GLN A 26 -7.78 16.54 17.97
N PRO A 27 -8.22 16.90 16.76
CA PRO A 27 -7.40 16.69 15.58
C PRO A 27 -6.17 17.57 15.63
N PHE A 28 -4.98 16.96 15.57
CA PHE A 28 -3.72 17.68 15.41
C PHE A 28 -3.30 17.63 13.94
N ASN A 29 -2.79 18.76 13.44
CA ASN A 29 -2.07 18.73 12.18
C ASN A 29 -0.74 18.02 12.42
N LEU A 30 -0.42 17.03 11.57
CA LEU A 30 0.90 16.42 11.58
C LEU A 30 1.96 17.48 11.30
N ALA A 31 3.07 17.45 12.04
CA ALA A 31 4.10 18.47 11.91
C ALA A 31 4.76 18.44 10.53
N SER A 32 5.00 17.24 10.00
CA SER A 32 5.47 17.11 8.62
C SER A 32 5.28 15.71 8.04
N TRP A 33 5.05 15.65 6.74
CA TRP A 33 5.21 14.46 5.89
C TRP A 33 6.30 14.76 4.88
N LYS A 34 7.26 13.85 4.77
CA LYS A 34 8.32 13.93 3.79
C LYS A 34 8.35 12.65 2.99
N THR A 35 8.21 12.75 1.68
CA THR A 35 8.33 11.61 0.79
C THR A 35 9.38 11.89 -0.28
N SER A 36 10.12 10.86 -0.64
CA SER A 36 11.05 10.87 -1.76
C SER A 36 11.02 9.53 -2.49
N GLY A 37 11.24 9.58 -3.78
CA GLY A 37 11.20 8.41 -4.63
C GLY A 37 11.22 8.82 -6.10
N PHE A 38 10.85 7.90 -6.97
CA PHE A 38 10.67 8.19 -8.38
C PHE A 38 9.63 7.26 -9.01
N ASP A 39 9.00 7.76 -10.05
CA ASP A 39 8.06 7.02 -10.90
C ASP A 39 8.68 6.85 -12.29
N ILE A 40 8.44 5.69 -12.88
CA ILE A 40 8.82 5.37 -14.25
C ILE A 40 7.54 5.00 -15.00
N GLU A 41 7.33 5.59 -16.15
CA GLU A 41 6.28 5.20 -17.08
C GLU A 41 6.87 4.97 -18.46
N ALA A 42 6.46 3.87 -19.09
CA ALA A 42 6.77 3.54 -20.47
C ALA A 42 5.49 3.07 -21.18
N SER A 43 5.29 3.54 -22.40
CA SER A 43 4.18 3.09 -23.25
C SER A 43 4.68 2.89 -24.67
N TYR A 44 4.26 1.80 -25.28
CA TYR A 44 4.58 1.48 -26.67
C TYR A 44 3.39 0.85 -27.37
N GLN A 45 3.13 1.30 -28.58
CA GLN A 45 2.10 0.74 -29.45
C GLN A 45 2.72 0.17 -30.71
N TRP A 46 2.39 -1.08 -31.01
CA TRP A 46 2.82 -1.79 -32.19
C TRP A 46 1.64 -2.06 -33.11
N GLN A 47 1.65 -1.48 -34.29
CA GLN A 47 0.66 -1.73 -35.33
C GLN A 47 0.98 -3.03 -36.06
N ARG A 48 -0.02 -3.87 -36.28
CA ARG A 48 0.10 -5.19 -36.93
C ARG A 48 1.21 -6.05 -36.28
N PRO A 49 1.11 -6.37 -34.98
CA PRO A 49 2.12 -7.15 -34.30
C PRO A 49 2.25 -8.53 -34.97
N LEU A 50 3.48 -8.89 -35.31
CA LEU A 50 3.79 -10.16 -36.00
C LEU A 50 2.97 -10.40 -37.29
N GLY A 51 2.53 -9.35 -37.96
CA GLY A 51 1.68 -9.44 -39.16
C GLY A 51 0.18 -9.65 -38.89
N LEU A 52 -0.23 -9.76 -37.64
CA LEU A 52 -1.63 -9.88 -37.24
C LEU A 52 -2.36 -8.56 -37.41
N PRO A 53 -3.65 -8.56 -37.86
CA PRO A 53 -4.43 -7.32 -37.96
C PRO A 53 -4.70 -6.74 -36.55
N GLY A 54 -4.78 -5.42 -36.46
CA GLY A 54 -5.02 -4.73 -35.18
C GLY A 54 -3.76 -4.07 -34.60
N SER A 55 -3.83 -3.75 -33.32
CA SER A 55 -2.73 -3.09 -32.59
C SER A 55 -2.48 -3.76 -31.24
N PHE A 56 -1.23 -3.74 -30.81
CA PHE A 56 -0.83 -4.19 -29.49
C PHE A 56 -0.20 -3.02 -28.73
N THR A 57 -0.73 -2.73 -27.57
CA THR A 57 -0.26 -1.65 -26.70
C THR A 57 0.28 -2.24 -25.40
N VAL A 58 1.45 -1.79 -24.99
CA VAL A 58 2.01 -2.08 -23.68
C VAL A 58 2.18 -0.77 -22.93
N ARG A 59 1.71 -0.72 -21.69
CA ARG A 59 1.97 0.38 -20.77
C ARG A 59 2.51 -0.21 -19.47
N ALA A 60 3.63 0.30 -18.99
CA ALA A 60 4.25 -0.13 -17.74
C ALA A 60 4.49 1.09 -16.85
N LEU A 61 4.11 0.98 -15.59
CA LEU A 61 4.33 1.97 -14.55
C LEU A 61 5.09 1.31 -13.42
N GLY A 62 6.10 1.99 -12.90
CA GLY A 62 6.85 1.55 -11.72
C GLY A 62 7.00 2.71 -10.76
N THR A 63 6.76 2.46 -9.50
CA THR A 63 6.95 3.43 -8.41
C THR A 63 7.98 2.87 -7.44
N HIS A 64 8.98 3.66 -7.10
CA HIS A 64 9.90 3.38 -6.01
C HIS A 64 9.79 4.44 -4.93
N VAL A 65 9.48 4.01 -3.72
CA VAL A 65 9.43 4.86 -2.53
C VAL A 65 10.74 4.65 -1.76
N ARG A 66 11.58 5.68 -1.76
CA ARG A 66 12.85 5.66 -1.03
C ARG A 66 12.70 6.03 0.44
N GLU A 67 11.81 6.99 0.71
CA GLU A 67 11.58 7.54 2.04
C GLU A 67 10.13 8.01 2.14
N PHE A 68 9.47 7.70 3.23
CA PHE A 68 8.17 8.25 3.59
C PHE A 68 8.12 8.50 5.10
N LEU A 69 8.72 9.61 5.53
CA LEU A 69 8.78 10.00 6.93
C LEU A 69 7.49 10.68 7.38
N VAL A 70 7.00 10.20 8.50
CA VAL A 70 5.88 10.80 9.22
C VAL A 70 6.41 11.33 10.56
N ASP A 71 6.27 12.63 10.77
CA ASP A 71 6.67 13.33 12.00
C ASP A 71 5.41 13.92 12.64
N ALA A 72 5.02 13.38 13.78
CA ALA A 72 3.86 13.89 14.51
C ALA A 72 4.10 15.27 15.16
N GLY A 73 5.35 15.76 15.21
CA GLY A 73 5.71 17.02 15.87
C GLY A 73 5.52 17.01 17.39
N ILE A 74 5.44 15.83 17.99
CA ILE A 74 5.19 15.66 19.42
C ILE A 74 6.49 15.19 20.08
N ALA A 75 6.93 15.89 21.13
CA ALA A 75 8.12 15.50 21.86
C ALA A 75 7.96 14.07 22.44
N GLY A 76 8.98 13.22 22.25
CA GLY A 76 8.99 11.83 22.71
C GLY A 76 8.23 10.85 21.79
N VAL A 77 7.72 11.30 20.65
CA VAL A 77 7.22 10.45 19.57
C VAL A 77 8.26 10.42 18.46
N ASP A 78 8.75 9.23 18.16
CA ASP A 78 9.78 9.07 17.14
C ASP A 78 9.22 9.28 15.72
N ARG A 79 10.07 9.78 14.85
CA ARG A 79 9.79 9.80 13.41
C ARG A 79 9.87 8.40 12.86
N ILE A 80 8.86 8.02 12.10
CA ILE A 80 8.79 6.68 11.50
C ILE A 80 8.87 6.83 9.99
N ASP A 81 9.84 6.14 9.39
CA ASP A 81 9.87 5.94 7.95
C ASP A 81 8.91 4.80 7.60
N GLN A 82 7.90 5.10 6.80
CA GLN A 82 6.90 4.13 6.36
C GLN A 82 7.28 3.43 5.03
N ALA A 83 8.41 3.80 4.41
CA ALA A 83 8.87 3.13 3.20
C ALA A 83 9.16 1.64 3.50
N GLY A 84 8.68 0.75 2.66
CA GLY A 84 8.76 -0.70 2.87
C GLY A 84 7.77 -1.27 3.87
N ALA A 85 6.89 -0.45 4.48
CA ALA A 85 5.84 -0.93 5.37
C ALA A 85 4.59 -1.32 4.55
N ASN A 86 4.42 -2.61 4.30
CA ASN A 86 3.36 -3.11 3.41
C ASN A 86 1.95 -2.95 3.97
N THR A 87 1.76 -2.91 5.29
CA THR A 87 0.46 -2.59 5.91
C THR A 87 0.02 -1.16 5.66
N GLY A 88 0.96 -0.21 5.56
CA GLY A 88 0.71 1.18 5.19
C GLY A 88 0.51 1.40 3.69
N ASN A 89 0.50 0.32 2.89
CA ASN A 89 0.44 0.37 1.43
C ASN A 89 1.59 1.17 0.78
N THR A 90 2.75 1.15 1.44
CA THR A 90 3.99 1.83 1.01
C THR A 90 5.14 0.85 0.77
N PRO A 91 4.96 -0.24 -0.02
CA PRO A 91 6.08 -1.10 -0.38
C PRO A 91 7.14 -0.29 -1.13
N ASP A 92 8.40 -0.69 -1.02
CA ASP A 92 9.52 -0.01 -1.70
C ASP A 92 9.33 0.07 -3.21
N TRP A 93 8.74 -0.97 -3.78
CA TRP A 93 8.45 -1.03 -5.21
C TRP A 93 7.03 -1.48 -5.48
N LYS A 94 6.41 -0.82 -6.46
CA LYS A 94 5.13 -1.23 -7.09
C LYS A 94 5.28 -1.19 -8.59
N TRP A 95 4.72 -2.20 -9.26
CA TRP A 95 4.65 -2.25 -10.71
C TRP A 95 3.23 -2.52 -11.17
N LEU A 96 2.85 -1.83 -12.24
CA LEU A 96 1.64 -2.09 -12.99
C LEU A 96 2.05 -2.22 -14.46
N ALA A 97 1.74 -3.33 -15.07
CA ALA A 97 1.89 -3.51 -16.52
C ALA A 97 0.53 -3.86 -17.13
N ILE A 98 0.20 -3.20 -18.22
CA ILE A 98 -1.04 -3.39 -18.96
C ILE A 98 -0.67 -3.68 -20.40
N GLN A 99 -1.15 -4.81 -20.93
CA GLN A 99 -1.02 -5.19 -22.33
C GLN A 99 -2.42 -5.29 -22.92
N THR A 100 -2.65 -4.59 -24.02
CA THR A 100 -3.92 -4.62 -24.72
C THR A 100 -3.69 -4.97 -26.19
N TYR A 101 -4.38 -5.98 -26.65
CA TYR A 101 -4.49 -6.28 -28.08
C TYR A 101 -5.88 -5.88 -28.55
N ASP A 102 -5.91 -4.95 -29.50
CA ASP A 102 -7.13 -4.43 -30.10
C ASP A 102 -7.25 -4.90 -31.54
N HIS A 103 -8.39 -5.51 -31.86
CA HIS A 103 -8.82 -5.91 -33.18
C HIS A 103 -10.21 -5.35 -33.44
N ASP A 104 -10.60 -5.21 -34.70
CA ASP A 104 -11.90 -4.63 -35.06
C ASP A 104 -13.10 -5.32 -34.37
N ALA A 105 -13.01 -6.64 -34.17
CA ALA A 105 -14.07 -7.45 -33.59
C ALA A 105 -13.94 -7.68 -32.07
N PHE A 106 -12.75 -7.51 -31.50
CA PHE A 106 -12.51 -7.80 -30.09
C PHE A 106 -11.28 -7.06 -29.54
N SER A 107 -11.25 -6.90 -28.23
CA SER A 107 -10.05 -6.50 -27.50
C SER A 107 -9.79 -7.44 -26.34
N ILE A 108 -8.51 -7.69 -26.03
CA ILE A 108 -8.08 -8.44 -24.86
C ILE A 108 -7.05 -7.60 -24.11
N THR A 109 -7.26 -7.46 -22.81
CA THR A 109 -6.36 -6.75 -21.90
C THR A 109 -5.86 -7.68 -20.81
N LEU A 110 -4.54 -7.71 -20.64
CA LEU A 110 -3.88 -8.34 -19.49
C LEU A 110 -3.34 -7.24 -18.60
N GLN A 111 -3.57 -7.36 -17.30
CA GLN A 111 -3.03 -6.45 -16.30
C GLN A 111 -2.26 -7.24 -15.27
N GLN A 112 -1.04 -6.80 -15.00
CA GLN A 112 -0.18 -7.36 -13.97
C GLN A 112 0.10 -6.29 -12.93
N ARG A 113 -0.10 -6.65 -11.66
CA ARG A 113 0.18 -5.79 -10.51
C ARG A 113 1.15 -6.53 -9.60
N TRP A 114 2.22 -5.87 -9.24
CA TRP A 114 3.21 -6.42 -8.35
C TRP A 114 3.66 -5.38 -7.32
N PHE A 115 3.95 -5.82 -6.12
CA PHE A 115 4.64 -5.05 -5.11
C PHE A 115 5.69 -5.91 -4.39
N SER A 116 6.76 -5.25 -3.93
CA SER A 116 7.90 -5.91 -3.29
C SER A 116 7.56 -6.51 -1.93
N ASP A 117 8.40 -7.42 -1.48
CA ASP A 117 8.49 -7.79 -0.07
C ASP A 117 8.72 -6.53 0.76
N GLY A 118 8.31 -6.58 2.01
CA GLY A 118 8.48 -5.49 2.97
C GLY A 118 8.32 -5.99 4.40
N VAL A 119 7.95 -5.07 5.26
CA VAL A 119 7.69 -5.35 6.67
C VAL A 119 6.25 -4.99 7.06
N PHE A 120 5.79 -5.54 8.17
CA PHE A 120 4.52 -5.16 8.77
C PHE A 120 4.54 -3.69 9.20
N GLY A 121 5.63 -3.26 9.84
CA GLY A 121 5.85 -1.86 10.16
C GLY A 121 7.28 -1.61 10.64
N ASN A 122 7.84 -0.47 10.30
CA ASN A 122 9.24 -0.14 10.58
C ASN A 122 9.51 0.22 12.06
N GLN A 123 8.46 0.49 12.83
CA GLN A 123 8.56 0.76 14.26
C GLN A 123 8.79 -0.50 15.11
N TYR A 124 8.55 -1.68 14.56
CA TYR A 124 8.61 -2.92 15.35
C TYR A 124 10.03 -3.43 15.57
N VAL A 125 10.31 -3.89 16.79
CA VAL A 125 11.53 -4.61 17.15
C VAL A 125 11.25 -6.10 17.05
N VAL A 126 11.91 -6.78 16.12
CA VAL A 126 11.75 -8.23 15.97
C VAL A 126 12.53 -8.93 17.07
N CYS A 127 11.82 -9.70 17.90
CA CYS A 127 12.42 -10.41 19.02
C CYS A 127 11.54 -11.56 19.49
N THR A 128 12.14 -12.75 19.69
CA THR A 128 11.45 -13.97 20.15
C THR A 128 11.83 -14.40 21.56
N THR A 129 13.03 -14.05 22.06
CA THR A 129 13.51 -14.42 23.39
C THR A 129 14.42 -13.33 23.94
N GLY A 130 14.33 -13.06 25.27
CA GLY A 130 15.14 -12.01 25.92
C GLY A 130 14.82 -10.60 25.40
N CYS A 131 13.58 -10.37 25.03
CA CYS A 131 13.14 -9.16 24.36
C CYS A 131 13.24 -7.94 25.27
N PRO A 132 13.54 -6.76 24.68
CA PRO A 132 13.39 -5.50 25.40
C PRO A 132 11.91 -5.29 25.76
N ALA A 133 11.65 -4.40 26.71
CA ALA A 133 10.29 -4.01 27.03
C ALA A 133 9.62 -3.41 25.77
N SER A 134 8.43 -3.89 25.46
CA SER A 134 7.63 -3.31 24.38
C SER A 134 7.19 -1.90 24.77
N THR A 135 7.43 -0.93 23.89
CA THR A 135 7.08 0.48 24.11
C THR A 135 6.12 0.96 23.03
N GLY A 136 5.49 2.11 23.26
CA GLY A 136 4.58 2.69 22.25
C GLY A 136 5.30 3.05 20.94
N ASN A 137 6.57 3.48 21.02
CA ASN A 137 7.39 3.84 19.87
C ASN A 137 8.02 2.62 19.18
N HIS A 138 8.40 1.61 20.01
CA HIS A 138 9.09 0.40 19.55
C HIS A 138 8.44 -0.85 20.13
N PRO A 139 7.25 -1.22 19.64
CA PRO A 139 6.60 -2.46 20.07
C PRO A 139 7.38 -3.69 19.57
N THR A 140 7.44 -4.73 20.40
CA THR A 140 8.08 -5.99 20.02
C THR A 140 7.13 -6.89 19.27
N ILE A 141 7.67 -7.63 18.30
CA ILE A 141 6.94 -8.57 17.46
C ILE A 141 7.83 -9.77 17.13
N ASP A 142 7.26 -10.96 17.05
CA ASP A 142 8.02 -12.17 16.75
C ASP A 142 8.47 -12.22 15.29
N PHE A 143 7.66 -11.69 14.41
CA PHE A 143 7.87 -11.75 12.96
C PHE A 143 7.34 -10.47 12.28
N ASN A 144 8.19 -9.79 11.52
CA ASN A 144 7.89 -8.50 10.90
C ASN A 144 7.94 -8.51 9.36
N ARG A 145 8.19 -9.66 8.75
CA ARG A 145 8.28 -9.75 7.29
C ARG A 145 6.92 -9.96 6.67
N MET A 146 6.64 -9.21 5.60
CA MET A 146 5.51 -9.43 4.70
C MET A 146 6.03 -9.70 3.29
N LYS A 147 5.58 -10.77 2.68
CA LYS A 147 5.94 -11.05 1.29
C LYS A 147 5.22 -10.09 0.36
N GLY A 148 5.87 -9.79 -0.76
CA GLY A 148 5.23 -9.15 -1.87
C GLY A 148 4.19 -10.05 -2.55
N ALA A 149 3.41 -9.47 -3.44
CA ALA A 149 2.44 -10.23 -4.20
C ALA A 149 2.44 -9.85 -5.67
N PHE A 150 2.04 -10.81 -6.49
CA PHE A 150 1.84 -10.63 -7.92
C PHE A 150 0.42 -11.04 -8.27
N TYR A 151 -0.34 -10.11 -8.83
CA TYR A 151 -1.69 -10.33 -9.29
C TYR A 151 -1.77 -10.22 -10.80
N PHE A 152 -2.58 -11.08 -11.37
CA PHE A 152 -2.82 -11.14 -12.80
C PHE A 152 -4.32 -11.02 -13.08
N ASP A 153 -4.70 -10.03 -13.85
CA ASP A 153 -6.08 -9.77 -14.21
C ASP A 153 -6.21 -9.89 -15.73
N VAL A 154 -7.36 -10.37 -16.20
CA VAL A 154 -7.68 -10.46 -17.62
C VAL A 154 -9.04 -9.82 -17.89
N GLY A 155 -9.13 -9.09 -18.96
CA GLY A 155 -10.38 -8.52 -19.42
C GLY A 155 -10.45 -8.52 -20.94
N GLY A 156 -11.65 -8.29 -21.47
CA GLY A 156 -11.81 -8.17 -22.89
C GLY A 156 -13.22 -7.70 -23.28
N ALA A 157 -13.34 -7.33 -24.54
CA ALA A 157 -14.59 -6.96 -25.16
C ALA A 157 -14.71 -7.65 -26.51
N ILE A 158 -15.93 -8.02 -26.89
CA ILE A 158 -16.27 -8.59 -28.18
C ILE A 158 -17.41 -7.76 -28.79
N LYS A 159 -17.20 -7.27 -29.98
CA LYS A 159 -18.22 -6.59 -30.76
C LYS A 159 -19.13 -7.63 -31.39
N VAL A 160 -20.36 -7.74 -30.90
CA VAL A 160 -21.35 -8.71 -31.41
C VAL A 160 -21.95 -8.22 -32.72
N ASN A 161 -22.27 -6.93 -32.79
CA ASN A 161 -22.74 -6.22 -34.01
C ASN A 161 -22.50 -4.71 -33.83
N ASP A 162 -22.97 -3.91 -34.76
CA ASP A 162 -22.78 -2.43 -34.73
C ASP A 162 -23.53 -1.74 -33.58
N GLN A 163 -24.46 -2.44 -32.91
CA GLN A 163 -25.28 -1.87 -31.83
C GLN A 163 -25.00 -2.53 -30.47
N ALA A 164 -24.25 -3.65 -30.43
CA ALA A 164 -24.02 -4.41 -29.22
C ALA A 164 -22.58 -4.91 -29.08
N SER A 165 -22.03 -4.75 -27.89
CA SER A 165 -20.76 -5.36 -27.47
C SER A 165 -20.93 -6.07 -26.13
N MET A 166 -20.17 -7.10 -25.91
CA MET A 166 -20.05 -7.81 -24.64
C MET A 166 -18.67 -7.56 -24.06
N PHE A 167 -18.57 -7.44 -22.75
CA PHE A 167 -17.29 -7.34 -22.05
C PHE A 167 -17.24 -8.33 -20.88
N PHE A 168 -16.04 -8.72 -20.52
CA PHE A 168 -15.77 -9.55 -19.35
C PHE A 168 -14.51 -9.03 -18.62
N LYS A 169 -14.42 -9.33 -17.33
CA LYS A 169 -13.24 -9.11 -16.52
C LYS A 169 -13.12 -10.19 -15.46
N VAL A 170 -11.92 -10.70 -15.28
CA VAL A 170 -11.55 -11.59 -14.19
C VAL A 170 -10.37 -10.96 -13.48
N ASP A 171 -10.56 -10.59 -12.23
CA ASP A 171 -9.50 -10.11 -11.36
C ASP A 171 -8.87 -11.27 -10.61
N ASN A 172 -7.57 -11.17 -10.36
CA ASN A 172 -6.81 -12.18 -9.61
C ASN A 172 -6.97 -13.60 -10.22
N LEU A 173 -6.66 -13.74 -11.49
CA LEU A 173 -6.88 -14.95 -12.30
C LEU A 173 -6.28 -16.23 -11.67
N PHE A 174 -5.19 -16.10 -10.91
CA PHE A 174 -4.49 -17.22 -10.28
C PHE A 174 -4.84 -17.41 -8.81
N ASP A 175 -5.88 -16.71 -8.32
CA ASP A 175 -6.38 -16.81 -6.94
C ASP A 175 -5.26 -16.65 -5.89
N GLN A 176 -4.40 -15.63 -6.11
CA GLN A 176 -3.31 -15.32 -5.20
C GLN A 176 -3.85 -14.79 -3.88
N ASP A 177 -3.65 -15.53 -2.81
CA ASP A 177 -4.02 -15.11 -1.46
C ASP A 177 -3.21 -13.89 -1.00
N PRO A 178 -3.82 -12.97 -0.23
CA PRO A 178 -3.08 -11.94 0.45
C PRO A 178 -2.17 -12.54 1.53
N GLU A 179 -0.99 -11.95 1.71
CA GLU A 179 -0.10 -12.38 2.82
C GLU A 179 -0.79 -12.10 4.17
N PRO A 180 -0.83 -13.09 5.07
CA PRO A 180 -1.35 -12.90 6.41
C PRO A 180 -0.57 -11.81 7.16
N SER A 181 -1.30 -10.92 7.82
CA SER A 181 -0.67 -9.92 8.70
C SER A 181 -0.07 -10.61 9.92
N PRO A 182 1.18 -10.27 10.31
CA PRO A 182 1.73 -10.71 11.59
C PRO A 182 0.80 -10.32 12.74
N GLN A 183 0.68 -11.19 13.73
CA GLN A 183 -0.10 -10.89 14.94
C GLN A 183 0.82 -10.20 15.94
N THR A 184 0.38 -9.08 16.47
CA THR A 184 1.04 -8.42 17.60
C THR A 184 0.65 -9.14 18.88
N ASN A 185 1.63 -9.54 19.68
CA ASN A 185 1.41 -10.14 21.01
C ASN A 185 1.05 -9.08 22.04
#